data_b351ec75640f7037209a4044ca92ad4e
#
_entry.id   b351ec75640f7037209a4044ca92ad4e
#
_cell.length_a   1.000
_cell.length_b   1.000
_cell.length_c   1.000
_cell.angle_alpha   90.00
_cell.angle_beta   90.00
_cell.angle_gamma   90.00
#
_symmetry.space_group_name_H-M   'P 1'
#
loop_
_entity.id
_entity.type
_entity.pdbx_description
1 polymer ?
#
loop_
_entity_poly.entity_id
_entity_poly.type
_entity_poly.pdbx_seq_one_letter_code
_entity_poly.pdbx_strand_id
1 'polypeptide(L)'
;MKIFLDTADTKTIGKHFETGLIDGVTTNPTLIMKSHERPDDVYRDLVLMGLKDISMEVVGTKEEMLTEADRLISKFHDAVTIKVPCTPDGLAVCRDLYAQGVRVNVTLIFSVSQAILAVKAGARYLSPFVGRVDDQRFGGCNLIRSCLLYTSDAADD
;
A
#
# COMPACT_ATOMS: atom_id res chain seq x y z
N MET A 1 -15.30 -1.91 -7.20
CA MET A 1 -14.26 -0.87 -6.96
C MET A 1 -14.03 -0.77 -5.47
N LYS A 2 -12.78 -0.63 -5.03
CA LYS A 2 -12.45 -0.41 -3.62
C LYS A 2 -12.05 1.05 -3.39
N ILE A 3 -12.48 1.62 -2.26
CA ILE A 3 -12.16 2.99 -1.85
C ILE A 3 -11.31 2.96 -0.58
N PHE A 4 -10.14 3.57 -0.64
CA PHE A 4 -9.20 3.66 0.48
C PHE A 4 -9.00 5.11 0.90
N LEU A 5 -8.87 5.33 2.21
CA LEU A 5 -8.42 6.62 2.75
C LEU A 5 -6.90 6.61 2.90
N ASP A 6 -6.24 7.66 2.43
CA ASP A 6 -4.78 7.83 2.59
C ASP A 6 -4.50 8.78 3.77
N THR A 7 -4.56 8.25 4.98
CA THR A 7 -4.35 9.00 6.23
C THR A 7 -4.06 8.06 7.40
N ALA A 8 -3.48 8.59 8.48
CA ALA A 8 -3.29 7.91 9.76
C ALA A 8 -4.15 8.53 10.89
N ASP A 9 -4.99 9.52 10.59
CA ASP A 9 -5.92 10.11 11.55
C ASP A 9 -7.09 9.18 11.82
N THR A 10 -7.01 8.44 12.92
CA THR A 10 -7.99 7.43 13.33
C THR A 10 -9.39 7.99 13.51
N LYS A 11 -9.53 9.27 13.94
CA LYS A 11 -10.84 9.92 14.09
C LYS A 11 -11.51 10.17 12.73
N THR A 12 -10.76 10.71 11.79
CA THR A 12 -11.24 10.91 10.42
C THR A 12 -11.59 9.58 9.76
N ILE A 13 -10.74 8.56 9.93
CA ILE A 13 -11.00 7.22 9.39
C ILE A 13 -12.29 6.65 9.97
N GLY A 14 -12.47 6.66 11.28
CA GLY A 14 -13.68 6.14 11.94
C GLY A 14 -14.95 6.78 11.42
N LYS A 15 -14.97 8.12 11.32
CA LYS A 15 -16.12 8.87 10.78
C LYS A 15 -16.51 8.44 9.36
N HIS A 16 -15.53 8.21 8.49
CA HIS A 16 -15.80 7.81 7.10
C HIS A 16 -16.08 6.31 7.00
N PHE A 17 -15.46 5.48 7.83
CA PHE A 17 -15.69 4.05 7.84
C PHE A 17 -17.14 3.70 8.24
N GLU A 18 -17.74 4.45 9.18
CA GLU A 18 -19.16 4.32 9.57
C GLU A 18 -20.13 4.50 8.39
N THR A 19 -19.73 5.17 7.31
CA THR A 19 -20.56 5.29 6.10
C THR A 19 -20.74 3.98 5.33
N GLY A 20 -19.90 2.96 5.61
CA GLY A 20 -19.87 1.70 4.88
C GLY A 20 -19.28 1.78 3.46
N LEU A 21 -18.71 2.94 3.07
CA LEU A 21 -18.17 3.16 1.72
C LEU A 21 -16.64 2.96 1.63
N ILE A 22 -15.97 2.80 2.77
CA ILE A 22 -14.51 2.68 2.83
C ILE A 22 -14.13 1.21 3.01
N ASP A 23 -13.31 0.71 2.09
CA ASP A 23 -12.84 -0.67 2.07
C ASP A 23 -11.51 -0.87 2.82
N GLY A 24 -10.73 0.20 2.98
CA GLY A 24 -9.43 0.12 3.63
C GLY A 24 -8.76 1.48 3.82
N VAL A 25 -7.54 1.41 4.32
CA VAL A 25 -6.72 2.59 4.62
C VAL A 25 -5.30 2.35 4.12
N THR A 26 -4.71 3.37 3.52
CA THR A 26 -3.28 3.40 3.23
C THR A 26 -2.59 4.36 4.19
N THR A 27 -1.49 3.90 4.77
CA THR A 27 -0.63 4.72 5.63
C THR A 27 0.78 4.82 5.04
N ASN A 28 1.59 5.67 5.62
CA ASN A 28 3.02 5.75 5.38
C ASN A 28 3.71 6.39 6.59
N PRO A 29 5.05 6.30 6.73
CA PRO A 29 5.77 6.84 7.87
C PRO A 29 5.50 8.33 8.13
N THR A 30 5.33 9.13 7.08
CA THR A 30 5.05 10.56 7.21
C THR A 30 3.66 10.81 7.79
N LEU A 31 2.64 10.06 7.36
CA LEU A 31 1.29 10.18 7.89
C LEU A 31 1.22 9.73 9.36
N ILE A 32 1.89 8.63 9.69
CA ILE A 32 2.00 8.14 11.07
C ILE A 32 2.70 9.20 11.95
N MET A 33 3.81 9.76 11.49
CA MET A 33 4.51 10.81 12.25
C MET A 33 3.61 12.04 12.49
N LYS A 34 2.78 12.42 11.53
CA LYS A 34 1.84 13.55 11.66
C LYS A 34 0.68 13.27 12.61
N SER A 35 0.31 12.02 12.85
CA SER A 35 -0.72 11.66 13.84
C SER A 35 -0.23 11.84 15.28
N HIS A 36 1.08 11.97 15.50
CA HIS A 36 1.74 11.99 16.82
C HIS A 36 1.50 10.72 17.65
N GLU A 37 1.07 9.64 17.03
CA GLU A 37 0.84 8.35 17.65
C GLU A 37 1.92 7.33 17.24
N ARG A 38 2.06 6.26 18.02
CA ARG A 38 2.96 5.16 17.63
C ARG A 38 2.31 4.34 16.49
N PRO A 39 3.07 3.86 15.50
CA PRO A 39 2.51 3.07 14.39
C PRO A 39 1.62 1.91 14.86
N ASP A 40 2.09 1.16 15.84
CA ASP A 40 1.37 0.01 16.37
C ASP A 40 0.04 0.37 17.07
N ASP A 41 -0.06 1.55 17.64
CA ASP A 41 -1.28 2.03 18.28
C ASP A 41 -2.31 2.43 17.20
N VAL A 42 -1.88 3.17 16.18
CA VAL A 42 -2.72 3.49 15.02
C VAL A 42 -3.25 2.20 14.37
N TYR A 43 -2.40 1.24 14.06
CA TYR A 43 -2.82 0.00 13.40
C TYR A 43 -3.77 -0.82 14.28
N ARG A 44 -3.55 -0.88 15.58
CA ARG A 44 -4.44 -1.56 16.53
C ARG A 44 -5.82 -0.91 16.53
N ASP A 45 -5.90 0.41 16.59
CA ASP A 45 -7.17 1.13 16.58
C ASP A 45 -7.94 0.90 15.29
N LEU A 46 -7.27 0.91 14.13
CA LEU A 46 -7.88 0.60 12.84
C LEU A 46 -8.44 -0.83 12.79
N VAL A 47 -7.69 -1.80 13.31
CA VAL A 47 -8.16 -3.20 13.39
C VAL A 47 -9.35 -3.32 14.34
N LEU A 48 -9.34 -2.64 15.49
CA LEU A 48 -10.46 -2.62 16.45
C LEU A 48 -11.73 -1.98 15.86
N MET A 49 -11.58 -1.00 14.96
CA MET A 49 -12.71 -0.44 14.20
C MET A 49 -13.31 -1.44 13.19
N GLY A 50 -12.63 -2.55 12.90
CA GLY A 50 -13.11 -3.56 11.96
C GLY A 50 -12.54 -3.45 10.54
N LEU A 51 -11.56 -2.59 10.29
CA LEU A 51 -10.87 -2.49 9.01
C LEU A 51 -10.08 -3.79 8.72
N LYS A 52 -10.23 -4.29 7.50
CA LYS A 52 -9.64 -5.56 7.06
C LYS A 52 -8.63 -5.40 5.91
N ASP A 53 -8.30 -4.17 5.56
CA ASP A 53 -7.32 -3.88 4.51
C ASP A 53 -6.56 -2.59 4.84
N ILE A 54 -5.44 -2.75 5.55
CA ILE A 54 -4.62 -1.64 6.04
C ILE A 54 -3.24 -1.77 5.42
N SER A 55 -2.87 -0.83 4.54
CA SER A 55 -1.52 -0.78 3.96
C SER A 55 -0.53 -0.21 4.97
N MET A 56 0.35 -1.08 5.47
CA MET A 56 1.39 -0.80 6.46
C MET A 56 2.75 -0.80 5.76
N GLU A 57 3.40 0.36 5.71
CA GLU A 57 4.62 0.54 4.92
C GLU A 57 5.87 0.10 5.68
N VAL A 58 6.67 -0.75 5.03
CA VAL A 58 7.99 -1.19 5.47
C VAL A 58 9.06 -0.61 4.56
N VAL A 59 10.20 -0.24 5.13
CA VAL A 59 11.31 0.41 4.42
C VAL A 59 12.65 -0.14 4.92
N GLY A 60 13.70 0.02 4.12
CA GLY A 60 15.05 -0.43 4.45
C GLY A 60 15.58 -1.42 3.41
N THR A 61 16.51 -2.25 3.81
CA THR A 61 17.02 -3.38 3.03
C THR A 61 15.97 -4.47 2.90
N LYS A 62 16.17 -5.42 2.00
CA LYS A 62 15.27 -6.56 1.84
C LYS A 62 15.03 -7.30 3.15
N GLU A 63 16.09 -7.57 3.91
CA GLU A 63 16.04 -8.30 5.18
C GLU A 63 15.28 -7.53 6.26
N GLU A 64 15.50 -6.22 6.36
CA GLU A 64 14.77 -5.35 7.29
C GLU A 64 13.29 -5.30 6.96
N MET A 65 12.95 -5.14 5.68
CA MET A 65 11.55 -5.12 5.23
C MET A 65 10.84 -6.45 5.50
N LEU A 66 11.48 -7.60 5.26
CA LEU A 66 10.90 -8.91 5.56
C LEU A 66 10.70 -9.12 7.05
N THR A 67 11.69 -8.75 7.88
CA THR A 67 11.59 -8.84 9.34
C THR A 67 10.43 -8.02 9.89
N GLU A 68 10.27 -6.79 9.42
CA GLU A 68 9.17 -5.93 9.85
C GLU A 68 7.82 -6.42 9.29
N ALA A 69 7.79 -6.92 8.06
CA ALA A 69 6.58 -7.52 7.49
C ALA A 69 6.10 -8.72 8.33
N ASP A 70 6.99 -9.64 8.69
CA ASP A 70 6.66 -10.78 9.54
C ASP A 70 6.13 -10.36 10.90
N ARG A 71 6.70 -9.31 11.50
CA ARG A 71 6.22 -8.72 12.76
C ARG A 71 4.79 -8.18 12.63
N LEU A 72 4.53 -7.41 11.56
CA LEU A 72 3.22 -6.81 11.31
C LEU A 72 2.16 -7.89 11.03
N ILE A 73 2.49 -8.87 10.18
CA ILE A 73 1.60 -9.99 9.85
C ILE A 73 1.26 -10.79 11.10
N SER A 74 2.26 -11.13 11.92
CA SER A 74 2.06 -11.88 13.17
C SER A 74 1.19 -11.12 14.17
N LYS A 75 1.23 -9.79 14.16
CA LYS A 75 0.51 -8.95 15.11
C LYS A 75 -0.91 -8.59 14.67
N PHE A 76 -1.12 -8.34 13.38
CA PHE A 76 -2.37 -7.78 12.85
C PHE A 76 -3.08 -8.71 11.87
N HIS A 77 -2.50 -9.88 11.56
CA HIS A 77 -3.10 -10.98 10.80
C HIS A 77 -3.74 -10.53 9.46
N ASP A 78 -4.97 -10.93 9.22
CA ASP A 78 -5.67 -10.71 7.95
C ASP A 78 -5.96 -9.24 7.61
N ALA A 79 -5.76 -8.31 8.54
CA ALA A 79 -5.94 -6.89 8.29
C ALA A 79 -4.77 -6.27 7.50
N VAL A 80 -3.61 -6.96 7.46
CA VAL A 80 -2.37 -6.42 6.89
C VAL A 80 -2.37 -6.51 5.36
N THR A 81 -2.03 -5.42 4.74
CA THR A 81 -1.44 -5.34 3.40
C THR A 81 -0.06 -4.71 3.57
N ILE A 82 1.00 -5.47 3.28
CA ILE A 82 2.36 -4.92 3.38
C ILE A 82 2.59 -3.94 2.23
N LYS A 83 3.04 -2.73 2.56
CA LYS A 83 3.35 -1.70 1.56
C LYS A 83 4.86 -1.57 1.43
N VAL A 84 5.37 -1.68 0.20
CA VAL A 84 6.81 -1.65 -0.11
C VAL A 84 7.11 -0.61 -1.19
N PRO A 85 8.30 0.03 -1.17
CA PRO A 85 8.70 0.94 -2.24
C PRO A 85 8.98 0.16 -3.54
N CYS A 86 8.78 0.81 -4.70
CA CYS A 86 9.14 0.27 -6.01
C CYS A 86 10.65 0.38 -6.26
N THR A 87 11.42 -0.39 -5.50
CA THR A 87 12.88 -0.55 -5.61
C THR A 87 13.20 -2.02 -5.91
N PRO A 88 14.43 -2.37 -6.34
CA PRO A 88 14.81 -3.77 -6.52
C PRO A 88 14.53 -4.62 -5.28
N ASP A 89 14.90 -4.15 -4.09
CA ASP A 89 14.65 -4.85 -2.82
C ASP A 89 13.16 -4.94 -2.51
N GLY A 90 12.39 -3.84 -2.68
CA GLY A 90 10.95 -3.85 -2.45
C GLY A 90 10.19 -4.78 -3.41
N LEU A 91 10.60 -4.88 -4.67
CA LEU A 91 10.03 -5.84 -5.62
C LEU A 91 10.40 -7.29 -5.28
N ALA A 92 11.62 -7.52 -4.77
CA ALA A 92 12.01 -8.84 -4.28
C ALA A 92 11.18 -9.25 -3.05
N VAL A 93 10.97 -8.33 -2.10
CA VAL A 93 10.07 -8.53 -0.94
C VAL A 93 8.64 -8.80 -1.41
N CYS A 94 8.14 -8.02 -2.37
CA CYS A 94 6.80 -8.23 -2.92
C CYS A 94 6.62 -9.66 -3.43
N ARG A 95 7.56 -10.15 -4.24
CA ARG A 95 7.53 -11.52 -4.78
C ARG A 95 7.57 -12.57 -3.67
N ASP A 96 8.45 -12.40 -2.68
CA ASP A 96 8.61 -13.37 -1.60
C ASP A 96 7.35 -13.43 -0.70
N LEU A 97 6.72 -12.29 -0.42
CA LEU A 97 5.46 -12.20 0.32
C LEU A 97 4.26 -12.70 -0.50
N TYR A 98 4.22 -12.43 -1.80
CA TYR A 98 3.19 -12.98 -2.70
C TYR A 98 3.19 -14.50 -2.70
N ALA A 99 4.37 -15.13 -2.75
CA ALA A 99 4.50 -16.59 -2.69
C ALA A 99 3.97 -17.18 -1.37
N GLN A 100 3.86 -16.39 -0.30
CA GLN A 100 3.28 -16.75 0.98
C GLN A 100 1.79 -16.42 1.10
N GLY A 101 1.17 -15.88 0.03
CA GLY A 101 -0.24 -15.46 0.02
C GLY A 101 -0.52 -14.12 0.72
N VAL A 102 0.52 -13.35 1.02
CA VAL A 102 0.40 -12.04 1.68
C VAL A 102 0.05 -10.98 0.64
N ARG A 103 -0.91 -10.11 0.97
CA ARG A 103 -1.25 -8.96 0.11
C ARG A 103 -0.14 -7.92 0.17
N VAL A 104 0.28 -7.43 -1.00
CA VAL A 104 1.31 -6.41 -1.11
C VAL A 104 0.81 -5.21 -1.92
N ASN A 105 1.09 -4.00 -1.42
CA ASN A 105 0.89 -2.73 -2.10
C ASN A 105 2.25 -2.16 -2.49
N VAL A 106 2.55 -2.05 -3.78
CA VAL A 106 3.79 -1.43 -4.23
C VAL A 106 3.57 0.06 -4.44
N THR A 107 4.34 0.88 -3.73
CA THR A 107 4.26 2.36 -3.75
C THR A 107 5.48 2.99 -4.43
N LEU A 108 5.48 4.32 -4.55
CA LEU A 108 6.52 5.09 -5.25
C LEU A 108 6.62 4.71 -6.73
N ILE A 109 5.47 4.54 -7.37
CA ILE A 109 5.38 4.27 -8.79
C ILE A 109 5.24 5.60 -9.54
N PHE A 110 6.19 5.90 -10.42
CA PHE A 110 6.28 7.12 -11.22
C PHE A 110 6.24 6.84 -12.73
N SER A 111 6.24 5.56 -13.14
CA SER A 111 6.20 5.16 -14.54
C SER A 111 5.42 3.88 -14.75
N VAL A 112 4.96 3.67 -15.97
CA VAL A 112 4.26 2.45 -16.40
C VAL A 112 5.17 1.22 -16.27
N SER A 113 6.45 1.36 -16.62
CA SER A 113 7.42 0.25 -16.50
C SER A 113 7.57 -0.22 -15.05
N GLN A 114 7.56 0.70 -14.08
CA GLN A 114 7.55 0.35 -12.65
C GLN A 114 6.26 -0.37 -12.26
N ALA A 115 5.10 0.07 -12.76
CA ALA A 115 3.83 -0.59 -12.51
C ALA A 115 3.82 -2.04 -13.03
N ILE A 116 4.30 -2.25 -14.27
CA ILE A 116 4.41 -3.58 -14.88
C ILE A 116 5.31 -4.49 -14.02
N LEU A 117 6.48 -4.00 -13.59
CA LEU A 117 7.39 -4.79 -12.73
C LEU A 117 6.74 -5.15 -11.39
N ALA A 118 5.99 -4.23 -10.79
CA ALA A 118 5.28 -4.47 -9.53
C ALA A 118 4.19 -5.55 -9.69
N VAL A 119 3.41 -5.52 -10.77
CA VAL A 119 2.42 -6.56 -11.06
C VAL A 119 3.10 -7.91 -11.29
N LYS A 120 4.18 -7.96 -12.07
CA LYS A 120 4.96 -9.19 -12.25
C LYS A 120 5.58 -9.74 -10.97
N ALA A 121 5.84 -8.88 -9.98
CA ALA A 121 6.27 -9.30 -8.65
C ALA A 121 5.10 -9.80 -7.76
N GLY A 122 3.85 -9.72 -8.22
CA GLY A 122 2.68 -10.20 -7.51
C GLY A 122 1.97 -9.14 -6.66
N ALA A 123 2.17 -7.85 -6.94
CA ALA A 123 1.48 -6.77 -6.22
C ALA A 123 -0.03 -6.89 -6.34
N ARG A 124 -0.73 -6.86 -5.20
CA ARG A 124 -2.20 -6.76 -5.14
C ARG A 124 -2.70 -5.36 -5.41
N TYR A 125 -1.93 -4.36 -5.00
CA TYR A 125 -2.22 -2.94 -5.19
C TYR A 125 -1.00 -2.22 -5.72
N LEU A 126 -1.27 -1.21 -6.55
CA LEU A 126 -0.28 -0.26 -7.04
C LEU A 126 -0.64 1.13 -6.52
N SER A 127 0.34 1.87 -6.04
CA SER A 127 0.17 3.25 -5.59
C SER A 127 1.01 4.22 -6.45
N PRO A 128 0.51 4.62 -7.65
CA PRO A 128 1.16 5.63 -8.47
C PRO A 128 1.12 7.00 -7.79
N PHE A 129 2.23 7.75 -7.87
CA PHE A 129 2.37 9.08 -7.26
C PHE A 129 1.88 10.17 -8.20
N VAL A 130 0.57 10.21 -8.43
CA VAL A 130 -0.10 11.13 -9.38
C VAL A 130 0.26 12.59 -9.10
N GLY A 131 0.10 13.06 -7.87
CA GLY A 131 0.38 14.44 -7.50
C GLY A 131 1.83 14.84 -7.75
N ARG A 132 2.80 13.96 -7.44
CA ARG A 132 4.22 14.23 -7.72
C ARG A 132 4.54 14.27 -9.20
N VAL A 133 3.85 13.47 -10.01
CA VAL A 133 3.97 13.49 -11.48
C VAL A 133 3.35 14.76 -12.04
N ASP A 134 2.23 15.22 -11.51
CA ASP A 134 1.60 16.48 -11.89
C ASP A 134 2.46 17.71 -11.51
N ASP A 135 3.08 17.70 -10.32
CA ASP A 135 4.04 18.73 -9.91
C ASP A 135 5.18 18.91 -10.95
N GLN A 136 5.55 17.85 -11.65
CA GLN A 136 6.54 17.86 -12.72
C GLN A 136 5.95 18.12 -14.12
N ARG A 137 4.64 18.40 -14.22
CA ARG A 137 3.90 18.63 -15.48
C ARG A 137 3.87 17.46 -16.45
N PHE A 138 4.03 16.22 -15.95
CA PHE A 138 4.02 15.01 -16.80
C PHE A 138 2.64 14.35 -16.94
N GLY A 139 1.58 14.92 -16.35
CA GLY A 139 0.20 14.44 -16.50
C GLY A 139 -0.07 13.14 -15.72
N GLY A 140 -0.23 13.25 -14.40
CA GLY A 140 -0.44 12.10 -13.52
C GLY A 140 -1.68 11.27 -13.86
N CYS A 141 -2.75 11.88 -14.38
CA CYS A 141 -3.91 11.12 -14.88
C CYS A 141 -3.54 10.21 -16.07
N ASN A 142 -2.58 10.61 -16.91
CA ASN A 142 -2.10 9.76 -17.98
C ASN A 142 -1.31 8.56 -17.44
N LEU A 143 -0.55 8.75 -16.36
CA LEU A 143 0.11 7.64 -15.67
C LEU A 143 -0.92 6.60 -15.21
N ILE A 144 -1.99 7.00 -14.51
CA ILE A 144 -3.05 6.10 -14.06
C ILE A 144 -3.68 5.35 -15.24
N ARG A 145 -4.08 6.07 -16.29
CA ARG A 145 -4.70 5.47 -17.48
C ARG A 145 -3.79 4.43 -18.13
N SER A 146 -2.50 4.75 -18.27
CA SER A 146 -1.52 3.82 -18.86
C SER A 146 -1.24 2.63 -17.92
N CYS A 147 -1.14 2.85 -16.61
CA CYS A 147 -1.00 1.74 -15.66
C CYS A 147 -2.18 0.77 -15.79
N LEU A 148 -3.42 1.27 -15.77
CA LEU A 148 -4.61 0.43 -15.94
C LEU A 148 -4.58 -0.35 -17.27
N LEU A 149 -4.24 0.30 -18.38
CA LEU A 149 -4.19 -0.34 -19.69
C LEU A 149 -3.16 -1.48 -19.76
N TYR A 150 -1.98 -1.29 -19.22
CA TYR A 150 -0.87 -2.25 -19.34
C TYR A 150 -0.78 -3.25 -18.19
N THR A 151 -1.61 -3.14 -17.16
CA THR A 151 -1.62 -4.08 -16.03
C THR A 151 -2.92 -4.86 -15.90
N SER A 152 -4.01 -4.47 -16.58
CA SER A 152 -5.27 -5.23 -16.57
C SER A 152 -5.14 -6.60 -17.22
N ASP A 153 -4.34 -6.71 -18.29
CA ASP A 153 -4.15 -7.97 -19.02
C ASP A 153 -3.23 -8.97 -18.28
N ALA A 154 -2.47 -8.49 -17.29
CA ALA A 154 -1.57 -9.34 -16.50
C ALA A 154 -2.27 -10.05 -15.32
N ALA A 155 -3.54 -9.77 -15.10
CA ALA A 155 -4.34 -10.39 -14.02
C ALA A 155 -5.16 -11.60 -14.49
N ASP A 156 -5.21 -11.85 -15.82
CA ASP A 156 -6.00 -12.92 -16.43
C ASP A 156 -5.16 -14.14 -16.87
N ASP A 157 -3.81 -14.09 -16.74
CA ASP A 157 -2.87 -15.18 -16.98
C ASP A 157 -2.33 -15.77 -15.65
#